data_21ac0939e51bf8ecd9727275b4489a9b
#
_entry.id   21ac0939e51bf8ecd9727275b4489a9b
#
_cell.length_a   1.000
_cell.length_b   1.000
_cell.length_c   1.000
_cell.angle_alpha   90.00
_cell.angle_beta   90.00
_cell.angle_gamma   90.00
#
_symmetry.space_group_name_H-M   'P 1'
#
loop_
_entity.id
_entity.type
_entity.pdbx_description
1 polymer ?
#
loop_
_entity_poly.entity_id
_entity_poly.type
_entity_poly.pdbx_seq_one_letter_code
_entity_poly.pdbx_strand_id
1 'polypeptide(L)'
;MNNPVVFLDYDGVINTLVIYKEPVKARRLLQKDGYYFDLCYPQDERVSNVQAVLWLDKLCKEFTADIVITSTWRKDYDLACRCLYNSGLSKNIRIIGATPWLNQCRGVEIDAWLKEHPCPAFVILDDDSDMEPYTNHLIKTDTYDGFTFNSYVKAKELLRKQLSL
;
A
#
# COMPACT_ATOMS: atom_id res chain seq x y z
N MET A 1 -2.55 -18.60 -7.14
CA MET A 1 -1.68 -17.56 -7.78
C MET A 1 -0.23 -17.96 -7.66
N ASN A 2 0.65 -17.49 -8.59
CA ASN A 2 2.06 -17.86 -8.54
C ASN A 2 2.94 -16.79 -7.87
N ASN A 3 2.44 -15.55 -7.73
CA ASN A 3 3.18 -14.44 -7.15
C ASN A 3 2.81 -14.22 -5.68
N PRO A 4 3.75 -13.74 -4.87
CA PRO A 4 3.45 -13.20 -3.55
C PRO A 4 2.47 -12.02 -3.64
N VAL A 5 1.80 -11.71 -2.53
CA VAL A 5 0.81 -10.64 -2.46
C VAL A 5 1.17 -9.63 -1.37
N VAL A 6 1.03 -8.36 -1.69
CA VAL A 6 1.05 -7.25 -0.74
C VAL A 6 -0.39 -6.79 -0.53
N PHE A 7 -0.95 -7.04 0.65
CA PHE A 7 -2.20 -6.44 1.09
C PHE A 7 -1.91 -5.02 1.57
N LEU A 8 -2.51 -4.04 0.92
CA LEU A 8 -2.15 -2.63 1.06
C LEU A 8 -3.31 -1.81 1.62
N ASP A 9 -3.12 -1.21 2.79
CA ASP A 9 -3.89 -0.06 3.23
C ASP A 9 -3.28 1.25 2.67
N TYR A 10 -4.06 2.34 2.72
CA TYR A 10 -3.67 3.65 2.16
C TYR A 10 -3.35 4.66 3.24
N ASP A 11 -4.32 4.95 4.11
CA ASP A 11 -4.18 5.96 5.13
C ASP A 11 -3.26 5.44 6.24
N GLY A 12 -2.23 6.19 6.60
CA GLY A 12 -1.18 5.73 7.52
C GLY A 12 -0.13 4.79 6.90
N VAL A 13 -0.24 4.41 5.63
CA VAL A 13 0.76 3.60 4.91
C VAL A 13 1.40 4.37 3.77
N ILE A 14 0.62 4.76 2.77
CA ILE A 14 1.07 5.57 1.62
C ILE A 14 0.47 6.97 1.63
N ASN A 15 -0.64 7.19 2.35
CA ASN A 15 -1.18 8.50 2.66
C ASN A 15 -0.81 8.84 4.10
N THR A 16 0.17 9.72 4.30
CA THR A 16 0.72 10.01 5.63
C THR A 16 0.35 11.41 6.10
N LEU A 17 0.33 11.61 7.43
CA LEU A 17 0.04 12.93 8.01
C LEU A 17 1.12 13.98 7.67
N VAL A 18 2.35 13.57 7.37
CA VAL A 18 3.41 14.47 6.92
C VAL A 18 3.01 15.17 5.62
N ILE A 19 2.39 14.46 4.68
CA ILE A 19 1.92 15.05 3.41
C ILE A 19 0.84 16.10 3.67
N TYR A 20 -0.06 15.86 4.61
CA TYR A 20 -1.13 16.80 4.95
C TYR A 20 -0.63 18.06 5.67
N LYS A 21 0.57 18.02 6.26
CA LYS A 21 1.17 19.12 7.03
C LYS A 21 2.28 19.88 6.30
N GLU A 22 2.70 19.42 5.12
CA GLU A 22 3.78 20.07 4.37
C GLU A 22 3.44 21.52 4.03
N PRO A 23 4.37 22.46 4.26
CA PRO A 23 4.17 23.87 3.89
C PRO A 23 3.93 24.05 2.39
N VAL A 24 3.09 25.01 2.02
CA VAL A 24 2.76 25.35 0.62
C VAL A 24 4.00 25.51 -0.28
N LYS A 25 5.16 25.92 0.29
CA LYS A 25 6.43 26.06 -0.44
C LYS A 25 7.03 24.70 -0.86
N ALA A 26 6.97 23.70 0.01
CA ALA A 26 7.43 22.34 -0.31
C ALA A 26 6.54 21.72 -1.40
N ARG A 27 5.23 21.95 -1.32
CA ARG A 27 4.26 21.53 -2.35
C ARG A 27 4.58 22.10 -3.74
N ARG A 28 5.00 23.38 -3.83
CA ARG A 28 5.40 24.03 -5.10
C ARG A 28 6.71 23.48 -5.69
N LEU A 29 7.64 23.04 -4.85
CA LEU A 29 8.88 22.39 -5.29
C LEU A 29 8.60 21.01 -5.87
N LEU A 30 7.74 20.23 -5.23
CA LEU A 30 7.32 18.91 -5.69
C LEU A 30 6.48 19.02 -6.99
N GLN A 31 5.65 20.05 -7.13
CA GLN A 31 4.96 20.37 -8.39
C GLN A 31 5.92 20.66 -9.56
N LYS A 32 7.08 21.29 -9.29
CA LYS A 32 8.06 21.64 -10.31
C LYS A 32 8.74 20.43 -10.94
N ASP A 33 8.80 19.31 -10.20
CA ASP A 33 9.39 18.05 -10.66
C ASP A 33 8.32 17.06 -11.21
N GLY A 34 7.12 17.56 -11.51
CA GLY A 34 6.03 16.77 -12.09
C GLY A 34 5.20 15.98 -11.06
N TYR A 35 5.41 16.21 -9.78
CA TYR A 35 4.61 15.63 -8.71
C TYR A 35 3.53 16.61 -8.25
N TYR A 36 2.27 16.28 -8.47
CA TYR A 36 1.13 17.07 -8.03
C TYR A 36 0.71 16.68 -6.62
N PHE A 37 0.84 17.63 -5.68
CA PHE A 37 0.19 17.57 -4.37
C PHE A 37 -0.84 18.68 -4.31
N ASP A 38 -2.09 18.38 -4.62
CA ASP A 38 -3.18 19.31 -4.33
C ASP A 38 -4.05 18.76 -3.20
N LEU A 39 -3.98 19.42 -2.06
CA LEU A 39 -4.82 19.14 -0.89
C LEU A 39 -6.20 19.81 -1.01
N CYS A 40 -6.41 20.57 -2.05
CA CYS A 40 -7.68 21.15 -2.40
C CYS A 40 -8.23 20.41 -3.62
N TYR A 41 -8.92 19.34 -3.37
CA TYR A 41 -9.75 18.61 -4.30
C TYR A 41 -10.06 19.35 -5.61
N PRO A 42 -9.44 18.94 -6.73
CA PRO A 42 -10.27 18.42 -7.79
C PRO A 42 -10.02 16.91 -7.89
N GLN A 43 -11.06 16.20 -8.13
CA GLN A 43 -11.28 14.81 -7.84
C GLN A 43 -10.47 13.79 -8.63
N ASP A 44 -9.52 14.16 -9.47
CA ASP A 44 -8.94 13.26 -10.46
C ASP A 44 -7.43 12.96 -10.34
N GLU A 45 -6.70 13.64 -9.45
CA GLU A 45 -5.23 13.47 -9.37
C GLU A 45 -4.68 13.45 -7.94
N ARG A 46 -5.25 12.62 -7.07
CA ARG A 46 -4.67 12.40 -5.75
C ARG A 46 -3.33 11.67 -5.88
N VAL A 47 -2.32 12.19 -5.21
CA VAL A 47 -0.98 11.61 -5.15
C VAL A 47 -0.72 11.20 -3.70
N SER A 48 -0.27 9.98 -3.50
CA SER A 48 0.17 9.45 -2.21
C SER A 48 1.61 9.87 -1.91
N ASN A 49 2.12 9.53 -0.74
CA ASN A 49 3.52 9.75 -0.38
C ASN A 49 4.44 9.03 -1.36
N VAL A 50 5.09 9.80 -2.23
CA VAL A 50 5.98 9.28 -3.29
C VAL A 50 7.08 8.40 -2.70
N GLN A 51 7.65 8.77 -1.56
CA GLN A 51 8.72 7.98 -0.94
C GLN A 51 8.20 6.63 -0.43
N ALA A 52 7.00 6.59 0.16
CA ALA A 52 6.37 5.33 0.59
C ALA A 52 6.03 4.45 -0.62
N VAL A 53 5.49 5.05 -1.69
CA VAL A 53 5.20 4.32 -2.94
C VAL A 53 6.46 3.81 -3.62
N LEU A 54 7.60 4.53 -3.57
CA LEU A 54 8.88 4.04 -4.09
C LEU A 54 9.40 2.81 -3.30
N TRP A 55 9.23 2.76 -1.98
CA TRP A 55 9.56 1.58 -1.20
C TRP A 55 8.63 0.40 -1.51
N LEU A 56 7.34 0.66 -1.70
CA LEU A 56 6.37 -0.34 -2.16
C LEU A 56 6.74 -0.89 -3.55
N ASP A 57 7.05 -0.01 -4.50
CA ASP A 57 7.50 -0.35 -5.84
C ASP A 57 8.72 -1.26 -5.82
N LYS A 58 9.71 -0.91 -5.00
CA LYS A 58 10.92 -1.71 -4.81
C LYS A 58 10.62 -3.10 -4.24
N LEU A 59 9.75 -3.18 -3.22
CA LEU A 59 9.34 -4.45 -2.62
C LEU A 59 8.66 -5.34 -3.67
N CYS A 60 7.69 -4.79 -4.39
CA CYS A 60 6.96 -5.55 -5.41
C CYS A 60 7.87 -6.02 -6.55
N LYS A 61 8.81 -5.21 -7.00
CA LYS A 61 9.79 -5.61 -8.03
C LYS A 61 10.73 -6.72 -7.57
N GLU A 62 11.21 -6.65 -6.34
CA GLU A 62 12.17 -7.64 -5.81
C GLU A 62 11.55 -9.04 -5.73
N PHE A 63 10.27 -9.13 -5.41
CA PHE A 63 9.56 -10.41 -5.24
C PHE A 63 8.61 -10.73 -6.39
N THR A 64 8.50 -9.89 -7.40
CA THR A 64 7.44 -9.99 -8.44
C THR A 64 6.05 -10.05 -7.79
N ALA A 65 5.84 -9.28 -6.72
CA ALA A 65 4.63 -9.33 -5.93
C ALA A 65 3.48 -8.53 -6.57
N ASP A 66 2.28 -9.04 -6.45
CA ASP A 66 1.04 -8.36 -6.82
C ASP A 66 0.48 -7.58 -5.63
N ILE A 67 -0.33 -6.55 -5.89
CA ILE A 67 -0.97 -5.75 -4.85
C ILE A 67 -2.47 -6.05 -4.78
N VAL A 68 -2.99 -6.19 -3.55
CA VAL A 68 -4.43 -6.25 -3.25
C VAL A 68 -4.78 -5.12 -2.29
N ILE A 69 -5.75 -4.29 -2.64
CA ILE A 69 -6.16 -3.14 -1.83
C ILE A 69 -7.06 -3.61 -0.69
N THR A 70 -6.68 -3.28 0.56
CA THR A 70 -7.48 -3.57 1.76
C THR A 70 -8.16 -2.33 2.33
N SER A 71 -7.70 -1.16 1.95
CA SER A 71 -8.16 0.15 2.40
C SER A 71 -9.64 0.43 2.12
N THR A 72 -10.23 1.33 2.89
CA THR A 72 -11.55 1.90 2.56
C THR A 72 -11.58 2.58 1.18
N TRP A 73 -10.42 2.94 0.64
CA TRP A 73 -10.25 3.48 -0.72
C TRP A 73 -10.70 2.50 -1.82
N ARG A 74 -10.81 1.20 -1.51
CA ARG A 74 -11.36 0.19 -2.44
C ARG A 74 -12.81 0.46 -2.90
N LYS A 75 -13.53 1.37 -2.23
CA LYS A 75 -14.86 1.84 -2.66
C LYS A 75 -14.81 2.57 -4.00
N ASP A 76 -13.69 3.24 -4.30
CA ASP A 76 -13.37 3.79 -5.62
C ASP A 76 -12.03 3.16 -6.08
N TYR A 77 -12.14 1.91 -6.51
CA TYR A 77 -10.99 1.10 -6.89
C TYR A 77 -10.15 1.75 -8.00
N ASP A 78 -10.79 2.35 -8.99
CA ASP A 78 -10.10 3.00 -10.10
C ASP A 78 -9.33 4.22 -9.63
N LEU A 79 -9.89 5.02 -8.73
CA LEU A 79 -9.20 6.14 -8.12
C LEU A 79 -8.00 5.66 -7.29
N ALA A 80 -8.17 4.63 -6.48
CA ALA A 80 -7.09 4.05 -5.70
C ALA A 80 -5.93 3.60 -6.60
N CYS A 81 -6.22 2.86 -7.68
CA CYS A 81 -5.19 2.45 -8.65
C CYS A 81 -4.49 3.65 -9.30
N ARG A 82 -5.25 4.66 -9.75
CA ARG A 82 -4.65 5.87 -10.35
C ARG A 82 -3.74 6.60 -9.36
N CYS A 83 -4.13 6.73 -8.10
CA CYS A 83 -3.31 7.36 -7.07
C CYS A 83 -1.94 6.68 -6.92
N LEU A 84 -1.89 5.36 -6.89
CA LEU A 84 -0.63 4.60 -6.80
C LEU A 84 0.27 4.85 -8.02
N TYR A 85 -0.28 4.71 -9.23
CA TYR A 85 0.51 4.92 -10.45
C TYR A 85 0.98 6.37 -10.61
N ASN A 86 0.16 7.35 -10.26
CA ASN A 86 0.52 8.76 -10.28
C ASN A 86 1.59 9.10 -9.23
N SER A 87 1.65 8.32 -8.14
CA SER A 87 2.64 8.48 -7.07
C SER A 87 3.96 7.76 -7.35
N GLY A 88 4.11 7.11 -8.49
CA GLY A 88 5.37 6.50 -8.92
C GLY A 88 5.41 4.97 -8.90
N LEU A 89 4.30 4.29 -8.63
CA LEU A 89 4.24 2.83 -8.81
C LEU A 89 4.47 2.46 -10.27
N SER A 90 5.39 1.55 -10.53
CA SER A 90 5.69 1.10 -11.88
C SER A 90 4.52 0.36 -12.53
N LYS A 91 4.23 0.67 -13.78
CA LYS A 91 3.07 0.11 -14.52
C LYS A 91 3.12 -1.40 -14.75
N ASN A 92 4.27 -2.03 -14.57
CA ASN A 92 4.43 -3.48 -14.63
C ASN A 92 4.07 -4.19 -13.32
N ILE A 93 3.89 -3.45 -12.22
CA ILE A 93 3.36 -3.99 -10.97
C ILE A 93 1.85 -4.06 -11.09
N ARG A 94 1.29 -5.22 -10.83
CA ARG A 94 -0.15 -5.45 -10.98
C ARG A 94 -0.87 -5.17 -9.68
N ILE A 95 -1.95 -4.40 -9.77
CA ILE A 95 -2.96 -4.31 -8.72
C ILE A 95 -4.07 -5.25 -9.16
N ILE A 96 -4.22 -6.38 -8.47
CA ILE A 96 -5.03 -7.51 -8.95
C ILE A 96 -6.43 -7.57 -8.36
N GLY A 97 -6.77 -6.63 -7.49
CA GLY A 97 -8.08 -6.53 -6.88
C GLY A 97 -8.07 -5.88 -5.51
N ALA A 98 -9.15 -6.05 -4.80
CA ALA A 98 -9.33 -5.61 -3.43
C ALA A 98 -9.99 -6.70 -2.59
N THR A 99 -9.81 -6.65 -1.27
CA THR A 99 -10.54 -7.54 -0.35
C THR A 99 -12.04 -7.24 -0.37
N PRO A 100 -12.91 -8.24 -0.09
CA PRO A 100 -14.34 -8.00 0.00
C PRO A 100 -14.65 -7.03 1.16
N TRP A 101 -15.75 -6.30 1.03
CA TRP A 101 -16.25 -5.43 2.10
C TRP A 101 -17.24 -6.21 2.96
N LEU A 102 -16.77 -6.78 4.06
CA LEU A 102 -17.59 -7.62 4.93
C LEU A 102 -18.08 -6.87 6.19
N ASN A 103 -17.65 -5.64 6.38
CA ASN A 103 -17.92 -4.84 7.58
C ASN A 103 -17.43 -5.55 8.87
N GLN A 104 -16.29 -6.20 8.76
CA GLN A 104 -15.59 -6.93 9.81
C GLN A 104 -14.14 -6.44 9.95
N CYS A 105 -13.37 -7.02 10.86
CA CYS A 105 -11.96 -6.69 10.98
C CYS A 105 -11.19 -7.07 9.70
N ARG A 106 -10.11 -6.35 9.46
CA ARG A 106 -9.30 -6.47 8.24
C ARG A 106 -8.80 -7.88 7.99
N GLY A 107 -8.37 -8.56 9.06
CA GLY A 107 -7.88 -9.93 8.96
C GLY A 107 -8.92 -10.92 8.41
N VAL A 108 -10.21 -10.74 8.74
CA VAL A 108 -11.31 -11.58 8.22
C VAL A 108 -11.54 -11.32 6.73
N GLU A 109 -11.44 -10.06 6.30
CA GLU A 109 -11.59 -9.70 4.88
C GLU A 109 -10.43 -10.24 4.03
N ILE A 110 -9.21 -10.23 4.60
CA ILE A 110 -8.02 -10.84 3.99
C ILE A 110 -8.18 -12.36 3.92
N ASP A 111 -8.67 -13.00 4.99
CA ASP A 111 -8.91 -14.44 5.03
C ASP A 111 -9.92 -14.88 3.95
N ALA A 112 -11.00 -14.12 3.80
CA ALA A 112 -12.00 -14.39 2.76
C ALA A 112 -11.38 -14.30 1.36
N TRP A 113 -10.51 -13.31 1.11
CA TRP A 113 -9.82 -13.16 -0.16
C TRP A 113 -8.84 -14.32 -0.41
N LEU A 114 -8.03 -14.70 0.59
CA LEU A 114 -7.02 -15.76 0.48
C LEU A 114 -7.64 -17.14 0.23
N LYS A 115 -8.85 -17.42 0.74
CA LYS A 115 -9.58 -18.66 0.47
C LYS A 115 -9.92 -18.84 -1.00
N GLU A 116 -10.21 -17.75 -1.71
CA GLU A 116 -10.52 -17.78 -3.13
C GLU A 116 -9.26 -17.65 -3.99
N HIS A 117 -8.20 -17.04 -3.46
CA HIS A 117 -6.99 -16.69 -4.18
C HIS A 117 -5.72 -17.11 -3.41
N PRO A 118 -5.46 -18.40 -3.25
CA PRO A 118 -4.26 -18.84 -2.53
C PRO A 118 -2.99 -18.35 -3.22
N CYS A 119 -2.03 -17.86 -2.43
CA CYS A 119 -0.74 -17.34 -2.88
C CYS A 119 0.42 -17.96 -2.08
N PRO A 120 1.66 -17.99 -2.63
CA PRO A 120 2.80 -18.64 -1.99
C PRO A 120 3.30 -17.92 -0.74
N ALA A 121 3.13 -16.60 -0.67
CA ALA A 121 3.53 -15.75 0.44
C ALA A 121 2.75 -14.44 0.40
N PHE A 122 2.60 -13.78 1.54
CA PHE A 122 2.01 -12.45 1.58
C PHE A 122 2.49 -11.63 2.76
N VAL A 123 2.32 -10.32 2.64
CA VAL A 123 2.55 -9.35 3.70
C VAL A 123 1.40 -8.36 3.74
N ILE A 124 1.07 -7.87 4.93
CA ILE A 124 0.04 -6.84 5.15
C ILE A 124 0.76 -5.56 5.55
N LEU A 125 0.47 -4.47 4.85
CA LEU A 125 0.96 -3.13 5.15
C LEU A 125 -0.22 -2.31 5.65
N ASP A 126 -0.25 -1.97 6.94
CA ASP A 126 -1.37 -1.29 7.58
C ASP A 126 -0.88 -0.56 8.84
N ASP A 127 -1.50 0.54 9.24
CA ASP A 127 -1.22 1.24 10.50
C ASP A 127 -2.15 0.79 11.64
N ASP A 128 -3.18 0.00 11.34
CA ASP A 128 -4.05 -0.64 12.32
C ASP A 128 -3.54 -2.03 12.75
N SER A 129 -4.20 -2.66 13.69
CA SER A 129 -3.77 -3.96 14.28
C SER A 129 -4.83 -5.06 14.22
N ASP A 130 -5.99 -4.82 13.61
CA ASP A 130 -7.14 -5.75 13.56
C ASP A 130 -6.98 -6.87 12.50
N MET A 131 -5.82 -7.55 12.54
CA MET A 131 -5.35 -8.47 11.48
C MET A 131 -5.49 -9.95 11.83
N GLU A 132 -6.21 -10.33 12.91
CA GLU A 132 -6.42 -11.74 13.22
C GLU A 132 -7.11 -12.49 12.06
N PRO A 133 -6.62 -13.69 11.70
CA PRO A 133 -5.54 -14.48 12.33
C PRO A 133 -4.13 -14.18 11.79
N TYR A 134 -3.94 -13.12 10.99
CA TYR A 134 -2.73 -12.83 10.23
C TYR A 134 -1.82 -11.76 10.85
N THR A 135 -1.88 -11.56 12.16
CA THR A 135 -1.03 -10.57 12.87
C THR A 135 0.47 -10.77 12.62
N ASN A 136 0.91 -12.02 12.43
CA ASN A 136 2.32 -12.35 12.11
C ASN A 136 2.73 -11.96 10.68
N HIS A 137 1.79 -11.56 9.83
CA HIS A 137 2.03 -11.07 8.47
C HIS A 137 1.95 -9.55 8.37
N LEU A 138 1.61 -8.88 9.48
CA LEU A 138 1.47 -7.43 9.54
C LEU A 138 2.83 -6.75 9.67
N ILE A 139 3.09 -5.82 8.77
CA ILE A 139 4.08 -4.76 8.93
C ILE A 139 3.32 -3.51 9.33
N LYS A 140 3.21 -3.33 10.63
CA LYS A 140 2.54 -2.15 11.19
C LYS A 140 3.35 -0.90 10.88
N THR A 141 2.72 0.06 10.22
CA THR A 141 3.30 1.37 9.90
C THR A 141 2.93 2.40 10.97
N ASP A 142 3.58 3.53 10.94
CA ASP A 142 3.21 4.71 11.72
C ASP A 142 2.40 5.66 10.83
N THR A 143 1.28 6.17 11.33
CA THR A 143 0.37 7.05 10.58
C THR A 143 1.06 8.32 10.07
N TYR A 144 2.14 8.80 10.74
CA TYR A 144 2.91 9.97 10.33
C TYR A 144 3.90 9.65 9.21
N ASP A 145 4.69 8.58 9.39
CA ASP A 145 5.81 8.25 8.52
C ASP A 145 5.42 7.30 7.38
N GLY A 146 4.38 6.50 7.60
CA GLY A 146 3.90 5.51 6.63
C GLY A 146 4.88 4.37 6.37
N PHE A 147 4.90 3.90 5.12
CA PHE A 147 5.77 2.80 4.70
C PHE A 147 7.18 3.31 4.43
N THR A 148 8.03 3.18 5.42
CA THR A 148 9.43 3.64 5.43
C THR A 148 10.41 2.59 4.92
N PHE A 149 11.70 2.96 4.82
CA PHE A 149 12.79 2.01 4.56
C PHE A 149 12.82 0.88 5.61
N ASN A 150 12.64 1.19 6.90
CA ASN A 150 12.63 0.18 7.95
C ASN A 150 11.46 -0.80 7.78
N SER A 151 10.29 -0.30 7.41
CA SER A 151 9.10 -1.13 7.12
C SER A 151 9.33 -2.01 5.88
N TYR A 152 9.97 -1.47 4.84
CA TYR A 152 10.39 -2.24 3.67
C TYR A 152 11.34 -3.39 4.03
N VAL A 153 12.36 -3.14 4.88
CA VAL A 153 13.29 -4.20 5.31
C VAL A 153 12.56 -5.32 6.03
N LYS A 154 11.65 -5.00 6.96
CA LYS A 154 10.83 -6.00 7.67
C LYS A 154 9.93 -6.79 6.71
N ALA A 155 9.27 -6.12 5.78
CA ALA A 155 8.41 -6.76 4.78
C ALA A 155 9.20 -7.72 3.88
N LYS A 156 10.39 -7.30 3.45
CA LYS A 156 11.32 -8.11 2.67
C LYS A 156 11.76 -9.37 3.42
N GLU A 157 12.16 -9.25 4.68
CA GLU A 157 12.55 -10.40 5.52
C GLU A 157 11.39 -11.37 5.71
N LEU A 158 10.18 -10.86 5.93
CA LEU A 158 8.99 -11.67 6.09
C LEU A 158 8.65 -12.46 4.82
N LEU A 159 8.69 -11.82 3.65
CA LEU A 159 8.47 -12.50 2.37
C LEU A 159 9.56 -13.54 2.08
N ARG A 160 10.83 -13.20 2.31
CA ARG A 160 11.94 -14.15 2.16
C ARG A 160 11.77 -15.40 3.00
N LYS A 161 11.40 -15.23 4.28
CA LYS A 161 11.17 -16.36 5.20
C LYS A 161 10.06 -17.28 4.68
N GLN A 162 8.97 -16.72 4.17
CA GLN A 162 7.86 -17.52 3.64
C GLN A 162 8.22 -18.25 2.35
N LEU A 163 9.03 -17.62 1.50
CA LEU A 163 9.49 -18.19 0.22
C LEU A 163 10.74 -19.07 0.35
N SER A 164 11.30 -19.21 1.55
CA SER A 164 12.54 -19.96 1.82
C SER A 164 13.74 -19.47 0.99
N LEU A 165 13.87 -18.13 0.84
CA LEU A 165 14.90 -17.44 0.07
C LEU A 165 16.02 -16.85 0.98
#